data_d31444043239ea3398a9e43ecf66fb26
#
_entry.id   d31444043239ea3398a9e43ecf66fb26
#
_cell.length_a   1.000
_cell.length_b   1.000
_cell.length_c   1.000
_cell.angle_alpha   90.00
_cell.angle_beta   90.00
_cell.angle_gamma   90.00
#
_symmetry.space_group_name_H-M   'P 1'
#
loop_
_entity.id
_entity.type
_entity.pdbx_description
1 polymer ?
#
loop_
_entity_poly.entity_id
_entity_poly.type
_entity_poly.pdbx_seq_one_letter_code
_entity_poly.pdbx_strand_id
1 'polypeptide(L)'
;RKNVKAEQNAAAADPNWKYQKLQVGDKVYRDYDGHVHQEGVFAQLEWTKKNLNAFVSGSVSNTGYWRYDRFYYDAAHAESEHVNFIGYTVKGGANYNINEKHNVFANLGYISRAPFFSGGAFLQSTTSNAKNPDPLNEKVFSAEVGYGFRSGILSVNLNGYYTLWMDKSVVRSSSMANGDYARVNLSGVDARHMGLELDFVLRPNRWLDVTGMLSLGDWQWDSDSKGYIYDTQGQPQTKALDGTVASGIMAEDHAWLNLKQKGIKVGGSAQTTGALGITVSPMKGLRVSADW
;
A
#
# COMPACT_ATOMS: atom_id res chain seq x y z
N ARG A 1 -17.36 21.00 23.36
CA ARG A 1 -17.31 19.62 23.90
C ARG A 1 -15.90 19.39 24.43
N LYS A 2 -15.77 19.10 25.72
CA LYS A 2 -14.49 18.69 26.31
C LYS A 2 -14.12 17.33 25.69
N ASN A 3 -12.94 17.24 25.10
CA ASN A 3 -12.40 15.95 24.66
C ASN A 3 -11.61 15.35 25.83
N VAL A 4 -12.20 14.40 26.54
CA VAL A 4 -11.59 13.76 27.73
C VAL A 4 -10.19 13.21 27.44
N LYS A 5 -9.97 12.68 26.23
CA LYS A 5 -8.67 12.15 25.82
C LYS A 5 -7.62 13.27 25.63
N ALA A 6 -8.03 14.40 25.09
CA ALA A 6 -7.18 15.59 25.01
C ALA A 6 -6.83 16.14 26.39
N GLU A 7 -7.78 16.11 27.33
CA GLU A 7 -7.54 16.48 28.73
C GLU A 7 -6.52 15.59 29.42
N GLN A 8 -6.60 14.28 29.22
CA GLN A 8 -5.64 13.33 29.80
C GLN A 8 -4.24 13.52 29.23
N ASN A 9 -4.13 13.67 27.91
CA ASN A 9 -2.84 13.84 27.23
C ASN A 9 -2.19 15.19 27.58
N ALA A 10 -2.97 16.26 27.62
CA ALA A 10 -2.46 17.59 27.99
C ALA A 10 -2.06 17.66 29.47
N ALA A 11 -2.79 16.97 30.35
CA ALA A 11 -2.42 16.88 31.76
C ALA A 11 -1.14 16.08 32.01
N ALA A 12 -0.82 15.10 31.12
CA ALA A 12 0.45 14.37 31.17
C ALA A 12 1.63 15.25 30.71
N ALA A 13 1.41 16.12 29.72
CA ALA A 13 2.42 17.04 29.20
C ALA A 13 2.62 18.29 30.08
N ASP A 14 1.55 18.82 30.66
CA ASP A 14 1.55 19.97 31.54
C ASP A 14 0.56 19.75 32.71
N PRO A 15 1.04 19.52 33.95
CA PRO A 15 0.19 19.28 35.11
C PRO A 15 -0.78 20.45 35.43
N ASN A 16 -0.49 21.67 34.94
CA ASN A 16 -1.34 22.83 35.12
C ASN A 16 -2.38 23.03 34.02
N TRP A 17 -2.36 22.19 32.98
CA TRP A 17 -3.24 22.33 31.83
C TRP A 17 -4.73 22.42 32.18
N LYS A 18 -5.17 21.67 33.17
CA LYS A 18 -6.58 21.68 33.61
C LYS A 18 -7.13 23.04 34.01
N TYR A 19 -6.27 24.01 34.27
CA TYR A 19 -6.63 25.37 34.62
C TYR A 19 -6.61 26.34 33.43
N GLN A 20 -6.15 25.88 32.29
CA GLN A 20 -6.06 26.66 31.07
C GLN A 20 -7.33 26.51 30.23
N LYS A 21 -7.76 27.59 29.59
CA LYS A 21 -8.78 27.53 28.53
C LYS A 21 -8.11 27.31 27.21
N LEU A 22 -8.49 26.22 26.53
CA LEU A 22 -8.01 25.91 25.18
C LEU A 22 -8.45 27.00 24.20
N GLN A 23 -7.52 27.44 23.37
CA GLN A 23 -7.73 28.41 22.30
C GLN A 23 -7.43 27.77 20.95
N VAL A 24 -7.84 28.43 19.86
CA VAL A 24 -7.48 28.00 18.50
C VAL A 24 -5.97 28.13 18.34
N GLY A 25 -5.33 27.01 17.98
CA GLY A 25 -3.87 26.88 17.85
C GLY A 25 -3.20 26.07 18.95
N ASP A 26 -3.91 25.82 20.07
CA ASP A 26 -3.39 25.00 21.16
C ASP A 26 -3.21 23.55 20.72
N LYS A 27 -2.11 22.94 21.15
CA LYS A 27 -1.79 21.53 20.89
C LYS A 27 -2.46 20.65 21.96
N VAL A 28 -3.53 19.95 21.59
CA VAL A 28 -4.38 19.24 22.56
C VAL A 28 -4.32 17.73 22.48
N TYR A 29 -3.62 17.18 21.48
CA TYR A 29 -3.59 15.75 21.27
C TYR A 29 -2.25 15.24 20.78
N ARG A 30 -1.61 15.94 19.86
CA ARG A 30 -0.32 15.57 19.27
C ARG A 30 0.36 16.80 18.68
N ASP A 31 1.66 16.79 18.70
CA ASP A 31 2.50 17.75 17.98
C ASP A 31 3.82 17.06 17.60
N TYR A 32 3.84 16.41 16.44
CA TYR A 32 5.01 15.75 15.95
C TYR A 32 5.19 15.93 14.43
N ASP A 33 6.44 15.88 14.00
CA ASP A 33 6.82 15.84 12.60
C ASP A 33 7.34 14.45 12.25
N GLY A 34 6.98 13.95 11.08
CA GLY A 34 7.61 12.81 10.45
C GLY A 34 8.54 13.29 9.34
N HIS A 35 9.81 12.97 9.45
CA HIS A 35 10.83 13.35 8.48
C HIS A 35 11.14 12.19 7.56
N VAL A 36 11.21 12.49 6.26
CA VAL A 36 11.57 11.53 5.22
C VAL A 36 12.70 12.14 4.39
N HIS A 37 13.84 11.48 4.38
CA HIS A 37 14.93 11.80 3.48
C HIS A 37 15.06 10.69 2.44
N GLN A 38 15.00 11.05 1.16
CA GLN A 38 15.08 10.08 0.07
C GLN A 38 16.07 10.55 -0.98
N GLU A 39 16.97 9.67 -1.35
CA GLU A 39 17.95 9.87 -2.39
C GLU A 39 18.07 8.60 -3.25
N GLY A 40 18.45 8.74 -4.50
CA GLY A 40 18.59 7.60 -5.38
C GLY A 40 19.13 7.96 -6.75
N VAL A 41 19.51 6.91 -7.45
CA VAL A 41 19.97 6.99 -8.84
C VAL A 41 19.21 5.96 -9.67
N PHE A 42 18.98 6.29 -10.93
CA PHE A 42 18.35 5.38 -11.89
C PHE A 42 19.01 5.46 -13.25
N ALA A 43 18.88 4.39 -14.02
CA ALA A 43 19.26 4.31 -15.42
C ALA A 43 18.20 3.54 -16.20
N GLN A 44 17.99 3.93 -17.45
CA GLN A 44 17.12 3.26 -18.39
C GLN A 44 17.77 3.20 -19.77
N LEU A 45 17.65 2.05 -20.41
CA LEU A 45 18.03 1.83 -21.80
C LEU A 45 16.79 1.42 -22.58
N GLU A 46 16.62 2.04 -23.74
CA GLU A 46 15.57 1.70 -24.70
C GLU A 46 16.20 1.31 -26.02
N TRP A 47 15.63 0.30 -26.64
CA TRP A 47 16.09 -0.20 -27.91
C TRP A 47 14.90 -0.45 -28.84
N THR A 48 14.99 0.12 -30.04
CA THR A 48 13.98 -0.02 -31.08
C THR A 48 14.61 -0.53 -32.35
N LYS A 49 14.11 -1.62 -32.86
CA LYS A 49 14.54 -2.18 -34.16
C LYS A 49 13.35 -2.76 -34.91
N LYS A 50 13.01 -2.14 -36.04
CA LYS A 50 11.86 -2.53 -36.86
C LYS A 50 10.58 -2.62 -36.00
N ASN A 51 10.05 -3.81 -35.83
CA ASN A 51 8.79 -4.09 -35.13
C ASN A 51 8.96 -4.35 -33.63
N LEU A 52 10.20 -4.35 -33.11
CA LEU A 52 10.51 -4.64 -31.72
C LEU A 52 10.95 -3.36 -30.98
N ASN A 53 10.29 -3.08 -29.88
CA ASN A 53 10.70 -2.09 -28.90
C ASN A 53 10.95 -2.83 -27.58
N ALA A 54 12.08 -2.57 -26.96
CA ALA A 54 12.42 -3.14 -25.66
C ALA A 54 13.05 -2.10 -24.76
N PHE A 55 12.91 -2.29 -23.46
CA PHE A 55 13.57 -1.47 -22.48
C PHE A 55 14.07 -2.31 -21.30
N VAL A 56 15.07 -1.78 -20.60
CA VAL A 56 15.50 -2.21 -19.28
C VAL A 56 15.77 -0.98 -18.44
N SER A 57 15.34 -0.99 -17.19
CA SER A 57 15.61 0.08 -16.23
C SER A 57 16.01 -0.49 -14.88
N GLY A 58 16.85 0.25 -14.18
CA GLY A 58 17.26 -0.08 -12.80
C GLY A 58 17.39 1.18 -11.96
N SER A 59 17.14 1.05 -10.66
CA SER A 59 17.39 2.11 -9.68
C SER A 59 17.85 1.55 -8.36
N VAL A 60 18.59 2.37 -7.61
CA VAL A 60 18.92 2.15 -6.21
C VAL A 60 18.60 3.42 -5.46
N SER A 61 17.98 3.29 -4.29
CA SER A 61 17.59 4.41 -3.43
C SER A 61 17.88 4.12 -1.97
N ASN A 62 18.11 5.19 -1.20
CA ASN A 62 18.08 5.14 0.26
C ASN A 62 16.91 5.98 0.74
N THR A 63 16.15 5.47 1.70
CA THR A 63 15.06 6.19 2.37
C THR A 63 15.32 6.19 3.87
N GLY A 64 15.59 7.37 4.41
CA GLY A 64 15.77 7.62 5.83
C GLY A 64 14.51 8.16 6.45
N TYR A 65 14.17 7.69 7.64
CA TYR A 65 13.05 8.14 8.42
C TYR A 65 13.46 8.48 9.83
N TRP A 66 12.91 9.57 10.37
CA TRP A 66 12.93 9.88 11.80
C TRP A 66 11.71 10.70 12.18
N ARG A 67 11.39 10.73 13.47
CA ARG A 67 10.25 11.41 14.04
C ARG A 67 10.73 12.38 15.11
N TYR A 68 10.13 13.56 15.17
CA TYR A 68 10.37 14.55 16.20
C TYR A 68 9.03 14.90 16.87
N ASP A 69 8.88 14.53 18.14
CA ASP A 69 7.64 14.70 18.91
C ASP A 69 7.86 15.72 20.03
N ARG A 70 7.11 16.82 19.98
CA ARG A 70 7.16 17.93 20.94
C ARG A 70 6.10 17.83 22.01
N PHE A 71 5.22 16.83 21.97
CA PHE A 71 4.07 16.76 22.85
C PHE A 71 4.22 15.72 23.97
N TYR A 72 4.79 14.55 23.63
CA TYR A 72 4.91 13.42 24.56
C TYR A 72 6.33 13.23 25.09
N TYR A 73 7.30 13.93 24.53
CA TYR A 73 8.71 13.80 24.88
C TYR A 73 9.29 15.17 25.27
N ASP A 74 10.24 15.17 26.21
CA ASP A 74 11.05 16.35 26.47
C ASP A 74 12.04 16.62 25.31
N ALA A 75 12.67 17.77 25.33
CA ALA A 75 13.56 18.19 24.24
C ALA A 75 14.77 17.25 24.03
N ALA A 76 15.20 16.51 25.07
CA ALA A 76 16.31 15.57 24.94
C ALA A 76 15.93 14.24 24.29
N HIS A 77 14.63 13.88 24.33
CA HIS A 77 14.10 12.62 23.83
C HIS A 77 13.08 12.80 22.69
N ALA A 78 12.87 14.05 22.24
CA ALA A 78 11.86 14.37 21.21
C ALA A 78 12.17 13.72 19.87
N GLU A 79 13.44 13.51 19.53
CA GLU A 79 13.87 12.90 18.28
C GLU A 79 14.01 11.38 18.44
N SER A 80 13.41 10.66 17.48
CA SER A 80 13.53 9.20 17.42
C SER A 80 14.88 8.75 16.88
N GLU A 81 15.15 7.45 16.93
CA GLU A 81 16.21 6.86 16.11
C GLU A 81 15.98 7.17 14.62
N HIS A 82 17.06 7.37 13.88
CA HIS A 82 17.05 7.43 12.43
C HIS A 82 17.14 6.02 11.86
N VAL A 83 16.22 5.65 11.00
CA VAL A 83 16.21 4.35 10.34
C VAL A 83 16.35 4.54 8.83
N ASN A 84 17.18 3.72 8.19
CA ASN A 84 17.48 3.81 6.77
C ASN A 84 17.18 2.48 6.07
N PHE A 85 16.62 2.58 4.87
CA PHE A 85 16.23 1.43 4.05
C PHE A 85 16.78 1.60 2.65
N ILE A 86 17.59 0.65 2.22
CA ILE A 86 18.07 0.60 0.83
C ILE A 86 17.01 -0.08 -0.03
N GLY A 87 16.51 0.63 -1.01
CA GLY A 87 15.59 0.13 -2.02
C GLY A 87 16.26 -0.05 -3.37
N TYR A 88 15.71 -0.91 -4.21
CA TYR A 88 16.14 -1.07 -5.59
C TYR A 88 15.00 -1.52 -6.48
N THR A 89 15.11 -1.20 -7.77
CA THR A 89 14.16 -1.60 -8.79
C THR A 89 14.90 -2.12 -10.00
N VAL A 90 14.40 -3.23 -10.57
CA VAL A 90 14.81 -3.72 -11.88
C VAL A 90 13.54 -4.00 -12.67
N LYS A 91 13.41 -3.40 -13.86
CA LYS A 91 12.28 -3.59 -14.77
C LYS A 91 12.78 -3.78 -16.19
N GLY A 92 12.07 -4.58 -16.94
CA GLY A 92 12.31 -4.74 -18.37
C GLY A 92 11.06 -5.20 -19.08
N GLY A 93 10.98 -4.87 -20.35
CA GLY A 93 9.85 -5.27 -21.17
C GLY A 93 10.15 -5.16 -22.65
N ALA A 94 9.30 -5.80 -23.42
CA ALA A 94 9.37 -5.75 -24.87
C ALA A 94 7.96 -5.74 -25.46
N ASN A 95 7.80 -4.98 -26.55
CA ASN A 95 6.62 -5.00 -27.41
C ASN A 95 7.05 -5.37 -28.81
N TYR A 96 6.38 -6.35 -29.41
CA TYR A 96 6.59 -6.77 -30.79
C TYR A 96 5.33 -6.54 -31.61
N ASN A 97 5.42 -5.65 -32.61
CA ASN A 97 4.37 -5.44 -33.60
C ASN A 97 4.45 -6.55 -34.65
N ILE A 98 3.56 -7.53 -34.57
CA ILE A 98 3.48 -8.63 -35.54
C ILE A 98 3.20 -8.09 -36.93
N ASN A 99 2.30 -7.08 -36.99
CA ASN A 99 2.00 -6.28 -38.15
C ASN A 99 1.34 -4.96 -37.71
N GLU A 100 0.81 -4.17 -38.63
CA GLU A 100 0.17 -2.87 -38.35
C GLU A 100 -1.06 -2.97 -37.43
N LYS A 101 -1.66 -4.16 -37.29
CA LYS A 101 -2.90 -4.37 -36.54
C LYS A 101 -2.71 -5.17 -35.25
N HIS A 102 -1.65 -5.94 -35.13
CA HIS A 102 -1.44 -6.90 -34.04
C HIS A 102 -0.11 -6.65 -33.35
N ASN A 103 -0.13 -6.58 -32.04
CA ASN A 103 1.06 -6.54 -31.21
C ASN A 103 0.93 -7.49 -30.01
N VAL A 104 2.07 -7.92 -29.51
CA VAL A 104 2.19 -8.62 -28.23
C VAL A 104 3.24 -7.93 -27.39
N PHE A 105 3.07 -7.95 -26.08
CA PHE A 105 4.07 -7.41 -25.16
C PHE A 105 4.26 -8.32 -23.95
N ALA A 106 5.41 -8.18 -23.31
CA ALA A 106 5.70 -8.77 -22.02
C ALA A 106 6.50 -7.78 -21.17
N ASN A 107 6.15 -7.70 -19.90
CA ASN A 107 6.84 -6.89 -18.90
C ASN A 107 7.18 -7.73 -17.68
N LEU A 108 8.35 -7.49 -17.11
CA LEU A 108 8.80 -8.05 -15.84
C LEU A 108 9.33 -6.94 -14.96
N GLY A 109 9.07 -7.04 -13.67
CA GLY A 109 9.57 -6.08 -12.70
C GLY A 109 9.82 -6.70 -11.34
N TYR A 110 10.88 -6.25 -10.69
CA TYR A 110 11.13 -6.53 -9.28
C TYR A 110 11.48 -5.23 -8.57
N ILE A 111 10.79 -4.96 -7.47
CA ILE A 111 10.93 -3.76 -6.68
C ILE A 111 11.16 -4.17 -5.23
N SER A 112 12.18 -3.61 -4.59
CA SER A 112 12.34 -3.59 -3.14
C SER A 112 12.32 -2.14 -2.69
N ARG A 113 11.38 -1.77 -1.84
CA ARG A 113 11.21 -0.40 -1.36
C ARG A 113 11.15 -0.33 0.15
N ALA A 114 11.52 0.82 0.71
CA ALA A 114 11.33 1.09 2.12
C ALA A 114 9.86 0.83 2.54
N PRO A 115 9.62 0.30 3.74
CA PRO A 115 8.26 0.19 4.28
C PRO A 115 7.66 1.58 4.48
N PHE A 116 6.35 1.64 4.69
CA PHE A 116 5.71 2.91 5.04
C PHE A 116 6.26 3.47 6.35
N PHE A 117 6.29 4.80 6.49
CA PHE A 117 6.71 5.48 7.70
C PHE A 117 5.97 4.97 8.94
N SER A 118 4.64 4.97 8.90
CA SER A 118 3.78 4.53 10.01
C SER A 118 3.26 3.12 9.77
N GLY A 119 3.49 2.23 10.73
CA GLY A 119 3.15 0.80 10.65
C GLY A 119 4.21 -0.05 9.95
N GLY A 120 5.14 0.55 9.25
CA GLY A 120 6.26 -0.12 8.59
C GLY A 120 7.58 0.15 9.30
N ALA A 121 8.11 1.36 9.22
CA ALA A 121 9.35 1.76 9.90
C ALA A 121 9.14 2.05 11.40
N PHE A 122 8.08 2.80 11.70
CA PHE A 122 7.65 3.08 13.08
C PHE A 122 6.31 2.40 13.37
N LEU A 123 6.06 2.06 14.63
CA LEU A 123 4.74 1.63 15.06
C LEU A 123 3.70 2.73 14.80
N GLN A 124 2.50 2.33 14.44
CA GLN A 124 1.42 3.30 14.22
C GLN A 124 0.94 3.86 15.56
N SER A 125 1.54 4.95 16.01
CA SER A 125 1.18 5.64 17.24
C SER A 125 1.19 7.15 17.03
N THR A 126 0.31 7.85 17.74
CA THR A 126 0.32 9.32 17.82
C THR A 126 1.06 9.82 19.05
N THR A 127 1.46 8.92 19.95
CA THR A 127 2.01 9.23 21.28
C THR A 127 3.39 8.59 21.52
N SER A 128 3.93 7.85 20.52
CA SER A 128 5.19 7.15 20.69
C SER A 128 6.06 7.25 19.44
N ASN A 129 7.35 7.43 19.66
CA ASN A 129 8.42 7.39 18.66
C ASN A 129 8.97 5.96 18.44
N ALA A 130 8.32 4.93 18.98
CA ALA A 130 8.78 3.55 18.91
C ALA A 130 8.87 3.07 17.46
N LYS A 131 10.03 2.53 17.09
CA LYS A 131 10.20 1.89 15.80
C LYS A 131 9.53 0.51 15.77
N ASN A 132 9.16 0.07 14.58
CA ASN A 132 8.74 -1.31 14.38
C ASN A 132 9.90 -2.25 14.73
N PRO A 133 9.69 -3.27 15.58
CA PRO A 133 10.75 -4.22 15.94
C PRO A 133 11.21 -5.11 14.77
N ASP A 134 10.39 -5.23 13.72
CA ASP A 134 10.68 -6.03 12.52
C ASP A 134 10.32 -5.27 11.24
N PRO A 135 11.07 -4.18 10.92
CA PRO A 135 10.80 -3.36 9.76
C PRO A 135 11.39 -4.01 8.50
N LEU A 136 10.53 -4.49 7.63
CA LEU A 136 10.92 -5.15 6.38
C LEU A 136 10.70 -4.24 5.18
N ASN A 137 11.63 -4.24 4.23
CA ASN A 137 11.38 -3.68 2.91
C ASN A 137 10.23 -4.44 2.24
N GLU A 138 9.26 -3.72 1.72
CA GLU A 138 8.23 -4.31 0.86
C GLU A 138 8.85 -4.68 -0.49
N LYS A 139 8.53 -5.86 -0.99
CA LYS A 139 9.01 -6.34 -2.29
C LYS A 139 7.84 -6.67 -3.20
N VAL A 140 7.99 -6.34 -4.46
CA VAL A 140 6.97 -6.63 -5.49
C VAL A 140 7.67 -7.27 -6.67
N PHE A 141 7.28 -8.49 -7.00
CA PHE A 141 7.55 -9.11 -8.29
C PHE A 141 6.30 -8.98 -9.15
N SER A 142 6.43 -8.58 -10.40
CA SER A 142 5.32 -8.49 -11.34
C SER A 142 5.74 -9.04 -12.71
N ALA A 143 4.87 -9.83 -13.30
CA ALA A 143 4.95 -10.31 -14.67
C ALA A 143 3.64 -10.02 -15.38
N GLU A 144 3.71 -9.52 -16.59
CA GLU A 144 2.57 -9.18 -17.43
C GLU A 144 2.84 -9.61 -18.87
N VAL A 145 1.82 -10.16 -19.52
CA VAL A 145 1.82 -10.44 -20.95
C VAL A 145 0.53 -9.92 -21.55
N GLY A 146 0.63 -9.36 -22.75
CA GLY A 146 -0.55 -8.79 -23.37
C GLY A 146 -0.54 -8.94 -24.89
N TYR A 147 -1.75 -8.83 -25.43
CA TYR A 147 -2.03 -8.82 -26.86
C TYR A 147 -2.92 -7.64 -27.21
N GLY A 148 -2.53 -6.90 -28.22
CA GLY A 148 -3.30 -5.82 -28.78
C GLY A 148 -3.73 -6.10 -30.22
N PHE A 149 -4.99 -5.78 -30.50
CA PHE A 149 -5.52 -5.73 -31.86
C PHE A 149 -6.10 -4.36 -32.15
N ARG A 150 -5.76 -3.78 -33.30
CA ARG A 150 -6.26 -2.49 -33.73
C ARG A 150 -6.59 -2.49 -35.21
N SER A 151 -7.82 -2.10 -35.50
CA SER A 151 -8.31 -1.88 -36.88
C SER A 151 -9.03 -0.53 -36.96
N GLY A 152 -9.55 -0.19 -38.13
CA GLY A 152 -10.33 1.03 -38.30
C GLY A 152 -11.62 1.11 -37.47
N ILE A 153 -12.16 -0.05 -37.08
CA ILE A 153 -13.44 -0.14 -36.37
C ILE A 153 -13.35 -0.79 -34.98
N LEU A 154 -12.29 -1.55 -34.70
CA LEU A 154 -12.17 -2.30 -33.46
C LEU A 154 -10.76 -2.18 -32.89
N SER A 155 -10.66 -1.83 -31.62
CA SER A 155 -9.46 -1.93 -30.79
C SER A 155 -9.76 -2.87 -29.64
N VAL A 156 -8.89 -3.82 -29.37
CA VAL A 156 -8.98 -4.80 -28.27
C VAL A 156 -7.62 -4.91 -27.62
N ASN A 157 -7.57 -4.89 -26.28
CA ASN A 157 -6.41 -5.28 -25.49
C ASN A 157 -6.83 -6.42 -24.57
N LEU A 158 -5.95 -7.43 -24.49
CA LEU A 158 -6.07 -8.56 -23.57
C LEU A 158 -4.76 -8.67 -22.79
N ASN A 159 -4.84 -8.60 -21.47
CA ASN A 159 -3.71 -8.70 -20.56
C ASN A 159 -3.89 -9.86 -19.60
N GLY A 160 -2.79 -10.57 -19.32
CA GLY A 160 -2.68 -11.47 -18.18
C GLY A 160 -1.57 -10.98 -17.26
N TYR A 161 -1.82 -10.94 -15.97
CA TYR A 161 -0.84 -10.49 -15.00
C TYR A 161 -0.69 -11.47 -13.84
N TYR A 162 0.51 -11.45 -13.26
CA TYR A 162 0.86 -12.14 -12.02
C TYR A 162 1.76 -11.24 -11.18
N THR A 163 1.32 -10.94 -9.95
CA THR A 163 2.06 -10.09 -9.03
C THR A 163 2.16 -10.77 -7.66
N LEU A 164 3.37 -10.87 -7.14
CA LEU A 164 3.65 -11.23 -5.75
C LEU A 164 4.03 -9.96 -5.00
N TRP A 165 3.29 -9.64 -3.97
CA TRP A 165 3.63 -8.61 -3.01
C TRP A 165 4.11 -9.29 -1.73
N MET A 166 5.38 -9.07 -1.38
CA MET A 166 6.04 -9.76 -0.29
C MET A 166 6.46 -8.78 0.80
N ASP A 167 6.56 -9.28 2.01
CA ASP A 167 7.05 -8.55 3.20
C ASP A 167 6.26 -7.25 3.49
N LYS A 168 4.99 -7.22 3.16
CA LYS A 168 4.13 -6.06 3.43
C LYS A 168 3.90 -5.89 4.92
N SER A 169 3.94 -4.65 5.41
CA SER A 169 3.52 -4.30 6.76
C SER A 169 2.05 -3.87 6.77
N VAL A 170 1.27 -4.45 7.68
CA VAL A 170 -0.16 -4.17 7.85
C VAL A 170 -0.47 -3.95 9.32
N VAL A 171 -1.17 -2.85 9.64
CA VAL A 171 -1.62 -2.61 11.02
C VAL A 171 -3.11 -2.88 11.13
N ARG A 172 -3.48 -3.58 12.21
CA ARG A 172 -4.87 -3.79 12.62
C ARG A 172 -5.06 -3.25 14.03
N SER A 173 -6.25 -2.73 14.29
CA SER A 173 -6.66 -2.32 15.62
C SER A 173 -7.67 -3.31 16.16
N SER A 174 -7.57 -3.63 17.43
CA SER A 174 -8.48 -4.53 18.13
C SER A 174 -8.73 -4.04 19.55
N SER A 175 -9.87 -4.41 20.12
CA SER A 175 -10.13 -4.22 21.54
C SER A 175 -9.69 -5.48 22.28
N MET A 176 -9.04 -5.31 23.41
CA MET A 176 -8.72 -6.39 24.32
C MET A 176 -9.95 -6.74 25.19
N ALA A 177 -9.95 -7.92 25.79
CA ALA A 177 -11.04 -8.40 26.66
C ALA A 177 -11.33 -7.48 27.86
N ASN A 178 -10.32 -6.76 28.34
CA ASN A 178 -10.45 -5.77 29.42
C ASN A 178 -10.99 -4.40 28.94
N GLY A 179 -11.32 -4.26 27.65
CA GLY A 179 -11.79 -3.02 27.03
C GLY A 179 -10.69 -2.08 26.56
N ASP A 180 -9.43 -2.37 26.81
CA ASP A 180 -8.31 -1.58 26.30
C ASP A 180 -8.17 -1.71 24.78
N TYR A 181 -7.48 -0.76 24.20
CA TYR A 181 -7.21 -0.73 22.76
C TYR A 181 -5.81 -1.25 22.49
N ALA A 182 -5.72 -2.29 21.68
CA ALA A 182 -4.44 -2.80 21.18
C ALA A 182 -4.33 -2.64 19.68
N ARG A 183 -3.09 -2.57 19.21
CA ARG A 183 -2.71 -2.64 17.80
C ARG A 183 -1.88 -3.87 17.55
N VAL A 184 -2.05 -4.41 16.37
CA VAL A 184 -1.28 -5.55 15.88
C VAL A 184 -0.57 -5.08 14.62
N ASN A 185 0.75 -5.01 14.66
CA ASN A 185 1.60 -4.74 13.51
C ASN A 185 2.05 -6.05 12.90
N LEU A 186 1.50 -6.38 11.75
CA LEU A 186 1.84 -7.58 11.00
C LEU A 186 2.99 -7.25 10.06
N SER A 187 4.09 -7.97 10.15
CA SER A 187 5.23 -7.89 9.24
C SER A 187 5.34 -9.19 8.44
N GLY A 188 5.94 -9.13 7.25
CA GLY A 188 6.09 -10.31 6.39
C GLY A 188 4.78 -10.82 5.80
N VAL A 189 3.86 -9.90 5.47
CA VAL A 189 2.58 -10.26 4.85
C VAL A 189 2.76 -10.37 3.34
N ASP A 190 2.52 -11.55 2.80
CA ASP A 190 2.59 -11.79 1.36
C ASP A 190 1.20 -11.89 0.75
N ALA A 191 1.05 -11.35 -0.45
CA ALA A 191 -0.17 -11.42 -1.23
C ALA A 191 0.13 -11.73 -2.69
N ARG A 192 -0.65 -12.63 -3.28
CA ARG A 192 -0.61 -12.96 -4.69
C ARG A 192 -1.82 -12.35 -5.39
N HIS A 193 -1.56 -11.65 -6.48
CA HIS A 193 -2.58 -11.08 -7.35
C HIS A 193 -2.34 -11.59 -8.76
N MET A 194 -3.32 -12.26 -9.34
CA MET A 194 -3.27 -12.67 -10.74
C MET A 194 -4.63 -12.46 -11.38
N GLY A 195 -4.63 -12.29 -12.69
CA GLY A 195 -5.89 -12.09 -13.39
C GLY A 195 -5.72 -11.92 -14.89
N LEU A 196 -6.88 -11.75 -15.52
CA LEU A 196 -7.03 -11.41 -16.91
C LEU A 196 -7.85 -10.14 -17.06
N GLU A 197 -7.45 -9.27 -17.95
CA GLU A 197 -8.12 -8.02 -18.26
C GLU A 197 -8.35 -7.92 -19.75
N LEU A 198 -9.57 -7.60 -20.12
CA LEU A 198 -9.99 -7.33 -21.48
C LEU A 198 -10.58 -5.93 -21.55
N ASP A 199 -10.14 -5.13 -22.50
CA ASP A 199 -10.82 -3.91 -22.89
C ASP A 199 -11.00 -3.84 -24.40
N PHE A 200 -12.05 -3.20 -24.83
CA PHE A 200 -12.31 -2.96 -26.24
C PHE A 200 -13.02 -1.64 -26.52
N VAL A 201 -12.78 -1.13 -27.72
CA VAL A 201 -13.50 -0.01 -28.31
C VAL A 201 -13.94 -0.41 -29.71
N LEU A 202 -15.25 -0.41 -29.94
CA LEU A 202 -15.87 -0.72 -31.22
C LEU A 202 -16.53 0.54 -31.80
N ARG A 203 -16.09 0.94 -32.99
CA ARG A 203 -16.61 2.07 -33.77
C ARG A 203 -17.09 1.60 -35.14
N PRO A 204 -18.28 0.97 -35.21
CA PRO A 204 -18.76 0.40 -36.49
C PRO A 204 -19.04 1.49 -37.52
N ASN A 205 -19.31 2.69 -37.07
CA ASN A 205 -19.55 3.86 -37.91
C ASN A 205 -19.23 5.15 -37.11
N ARG A 206 -19.34 6.32 -37.76
CA ARG A 206 -18.99 7.63 -37.22
C ARG A 206 -19.91 8.17 -36.12
N TRP A 207 -21.04 7.54 -35.89
CA TRP A 207 -22.04 8.01 -34.92
C TRP A 207 -22.21 7.07 -33.70
N LEU A 208 -21.55 5.88 -33.69
CA LEU A 208 -21.66 4.91 -32.62
C LEU A 208 -20.29 4.49 -32.12
N ASP A 209 -20.05 4.67 -30.81
CA ASP A 209 -18.93 4.10 -30.08
C ASP A 209 -19.47 3.15 -29.01
N VAL A 210 -18.94 1.96 -28.95
CA VAL A 210 -19.19 0.98 -27.87
C VAL A 210 -17.87 0.68 -27.19
N THR A 211 -17.83 0.82 -25.88
CA THR A 211 -16.65 0.52 -25.06
C THR A 211 -17.00 -0.56 -24.05
N GLY A 212 -16.07 -1.42 -23.74
CA GLY A 212 -16.28 -2.42 -22.71
C GLY A 212 -14.97 -2.81 -22.04
N MET A 213 -15.08 -3.20 -20.78
CA MET A 213 -13.99 -3.79 -20.02
C MET A 213 -14.50 -4.95 -19.17
N LEU A 214 -13.62 -5.94 -18.97
CA LEU A 214 -13.83 -7.04 -18.05
C LEU A 214 -12.49 -7.36 -17.37
N SER A 215 -12.49 -7.37 -16.05
CA SER A 215 -11.34 -7.80 -15.25
C SER A 215 -11.75 -8.99 -14.37
N LEU A 216 -10.98 -10.06 -14.46
CA LEU A 216 -11.15 -11.28 -13.67
C LEU A 216 -9.88 -11.46 -12.82
N GLY A 217 -10.01 -11.27 -11.52
CA GLY A 217 -8.90 -11.39 -10.58
C GLY A 217 -9.04 -12.57 -9.62
N ASP A 218 -7.90 -13.12 -9.22
CA ASP A 218 -7.77 -14.02 -8.08
C ASP A 218 -6.65 -13.50 -7.17
N TRP A 219 -7.05 -12.81 -6.08
CA TRP A 219 -6.15 -12.16 -5.14
C TRP A 219 -6.29 -12.79 -3.77
N GLN A 220 -5.20 -13.33 -3.27
CA GLN A 220 -5.16 -14.08 -2.02
C GLN A 220 -3.94 -13.69 -1.20
N TRP A 221 -4.09 -13.75 0.13
CA TRP A 221 -2.95 -13.75 1.03
C TRP A 221 -2.16 -15.05 0.83
N ASP A 222 -0.84 -14.94 0.64
CA ASP A 222 0.01 -16.09 0.30
C ASP A 222 0.89 -16.56 1.46
N SER A 223 0.88 -15.82 2.58
CA SER A 223 1.58 -16.19 3.80
C SER A 223 0.67 -16.10 5.02
N ASP A 224 1.00 -16.89 6.06
CA ASP A 224 0.67 -16.56 7.43
C ASP A 224 1.64 -15.47 7.91
N SER A 225 1.24 -14.66 8.88
CA SER A 225 2.04 -13.50 9.28
C SER A 225 2.26 -13.44 10.78
N LYS A 226 3.40 -12.90 11.17
CA LYS A 226 3.69 -12.52 12.55
C LYS A 226 3.13 -11.15 12.87
N GLY A 227 2.42 -11.00 13.99
CA GLY A 227 1.91 -9.75 14.47
C GLY A 227 2.49 -9.35 15.81
N TYR A 228 3.08 -8.16 15.89
CA TYR A 228 3.51 -7.53 17.12
C TYR A 228 2.33 -6.81 17.78
N ILE A 229 2.01 -7.17 19.03
CA ILE A 229 0.88 -6.57 19.77
C ILE A 229 1.43 -5.46 20.67
N TYR A 230 0.86 -4.27 20.57
CA TYR A 230 1.28 -3.10 21.35
C TYR A 230 0.09 -2.20 21.71
N ASP A 231 0.25 -1.40 22.74
CA ASP A 231 -0.71 -0.39 23.14
C ASP A 231 -0.61 0.91 22.30
N THR A 232 -1.41 1.89 22.63
CA THR A 232 -1.40 3.19 21.94
C THR A 232 -0.11 3.98 22.14
N GLN A 233 0.72 3.62 23.11
CA GLN A 233 2.01 4.22 23.42
C GLN A 233 3.20 3.44 22.87
N GLY A 234 2.93 2.39 22.09
CA GLY A 234 3.96 1.55 21.47
C GLY A 234 4.58 0.52 22.43
N GLN A 235 3.99 0.34 23.63
CA GLN A 235 4.50 -0.65 24.59
C GLN A 235 4.03 -2.05 24.22
N PRO A 236 4.91 -3.06 24.31
CA PRO A 236 4.53 -4.43 24.00
C PRO A 236 3.47 -4.93 24.96
N GLN A 237 2.53 -5.69 24.43
CA GLN A 237 1.50 -6.39 25.21
C GLN A 237 1.89 -7.86 25.40
N THR A 238 1.79 -8.35 26.61
CA THR A 238 2.15 -9.74 26.95
C THR A 238 0.96 -10.70 26.97
N LYS A 239 -0.26 -10.17 26.79
CA LYS A 239 -1.51 -10.94 26.79
C LYS A 239 -2.10 -11.00 25.40
N ALA A 240 -2.77 -12.11 25.09
CA ALA A 240 -3.61 -12.21 23.91
C ALA A 240 -4.77 -11.20 23.94
N LEU A 241 -5.39 -10.96 22.78
CA LEU A 241 -6.52 -10.03 22.66
C LEU A 241 -7.74 -10.43 23.53
N ASP A 242 -7.91 -11.71 23.83
CA ASP A 242 -8.95 -12.24 24.73
C ASP A 242 -8.57 -12.13 26.21
N GLY A 243 -7.39 -11.59 26.55
CA GLY A 243 -6.90 -11.43 27.92
C GLY A 243 -6.22 -12.65 28.50
N THR A 244 -6.21 -13.78 27.81
CA THR A 244 -5.47 -14.98 28.24
C THR A 244 -3.96 -14.79 27.99
N VAL A 245 -3.13 -15.54 28.72
CA VAL A 245 -1.72 -15.68 28.35
C VAL A 245 -1.70 -16.49 27.06
N ALA A 246 -1.38 -15.86 25.94
CA ALA A 246 -1.44 -16.52 24.66
C ALA A 246 -0.39 -17.62 24.57
N SER A 247 -0.86 -18.85 24.41
CA SER A 247 -0.04 -19.95 23.97
C SER A 247 0.47 -19.60 22.56
N GLY A 248 1.76 -19.34 22.41
CA GLY A 248 2.37 -18.97 21.13
C GLY A 248 2.80 -17.51 21.01
N ILE A 249 2.57 -16.67 22.01
CA ILE A 249 3.30 -15.40 22.16
C ILE A 249 4.70 -15.75 22.63
N MET A 250 5.70 -15.43 21.83
CA MET A 250 7.08 -15.55 22.25
C MET A 250 7.36 -14.47 23.28
N ALA A 251 7.49 -14.92 24.53
CA ALA A 251 7.73 -14.10 25.69
C ALA A 251 9.22 -13.85 25.84
N GLU A 252 9.77 -12.89 25.13
CA GLU A 252 11.05 -12.32 25.52
C GLU A 252 11.05 -10.87 25.21
N ASP A 253 10.46 -9.96 25.63
CA ASP A 253 10.38 -8.51 25.38
C ASP A 253 9.28 -8.07 24.41
N HIS A 254 8.72 -8.94 23.54
CA HIS A 254 7.73 -8.57 22.57
C HIS A 254 6.60 -9.60 22.48
N ALA A 255 5.34 -9.16 22.58
CA ALA A 255 4.19 -9.99 22.35
C ALA A 255 3.95 -10.16 20.83
N TRP A 256 4.18 -11.36 20.34
CA TRP A 256 3.91 -11.74 18.96
C TRP A 256 2.73 -12.70 18.89
N LEU A 257 1.91 -12.57 17.86
CA LEU A 257 0.93 -13.60 17.49
C LEU A 257 1.18 -14.08 16.05
N ASN A 258 0.76 -15.29 15.77
CA ASN A 258 0.71 -15.81 14.42
C ASN A 258 -0.71 -15.68 13.88
N LEU A 259 -0.88 -14.91 12.80
CA LEU A 259 -2.14 -14.77 12.12
C LEU A 259 -2.21 -15.76 10.96
N LYS A 260 -3.20 -16.66 11.00
CA LYS A 260 -3.47 -17.62 9.94
C LYS A 260 -4.34 -16.96 8.89
N GLN A 261 -3.75 -16.62 7.74
CA GLN A 261 -4.44 -15.92 6.66
C GLN A 261 -4.12 -16.45 5.26
N LYS A 262 -3.17 -17.35 5.13
CA LYS A 262 -2.84 -17.96 3.83
C LYS A 262 -4.07 -18.54 3.15
N GLY A 263 -4.29 -18.20 1.88
CA GLY A 263 -5.41 -18.65 1.06
C GLY A 263 -6.70 -17.84 1.24
N ILE A 264 -6.76 -16.90 2.18
CA ILE A 264 -7.89 -15.99 2.32
C ILE A 264 -7.83 -14.93 1.22
N LYS A 265 -8.96 -14.60 0.61
CA LYS A 265 -9.03 -13.55 -0.41
C LYS A 265 -8.65 -12.19 0.16
N VAL A 266 -7.84 -11.43 -0.59
CA VAL A 266 -7.55 -10.04 -0.26
C VAL A 266 -8.84 -9.24 -0.43
N GLY A 267 -9.27 -8.59 0.65
CA GLY A 267 -10.47 -7.78 0.68
C GLY A 267 -10.22 -6.32 0.27
N GLY A 268 -11.30 -5.53 0.30
CA GLY A 268 -11.25 -4.07 0.07
C GLY A 268 -11.47 -3.64 -1.39
N SER A 269 -11.39 -4.57 -2.35
CA SER A 269 -11.66 -4.32 -3.76
C SER A 269 -12.37 -5.49 -4.41
N ALA A 270 -13.24 -5.20 -5.37
CA ALA A 270 -13.87 -6.23 -6.19
C ALA A 270 -12.81 -6.90 -7.08
N GLN A 271 -12.79 -8.23 -7.07
CA GLN A 271 -11.83 -9.02 -7.86
C GLN A 271 -12.34 -9.33 -9.26
N THR A 272 -13.66 -9.18 -9.47
CA THR A 272 -14.28 -9.24 -10.79
C THR A 272 -15.02 -7.94 -11.03
N THR A 273 -14.68 -7.25 -12.10
CA THR A 273 -15.32 -5.99 -12.49
C THR A 273 -15.58 -6.00 -14.00
N GLY A 274 -16.64 -5.33 -14.41
CA GLY A 274 -16.97 -5.14 -15.80
C GLY A 274 -17.68 -3.81 -16.01
N ALA A 275 -17.51 -3.25 -17.19
CA ALA A 275 -18.24 -2.05 -17.61
C ALA A 275 -18.55 -2.12 -19.10
N LEU A 276 -19.67 -1.54 -19.49
CA LEU A 276 -20.10 -1.37 -20.87
C LEU A 276 -20.56 0.07 -21.07
N GLY A 277 -19.99 0.76 -22.05
CA GLY A 277 -20.35 2.11 -22.43
C GLY A 277 -20.88 2.17 -23.87
N ILE A 278 -21.92 2.95 -24.11
CA ILE A 278 -22.44 3.25 -25.45
C ILE A 278 -22.52 4.75 -25.60
N THR A 279 -21.93 5.25 -26.67
CA THR A 279 -21.99 6.66 -27.04
C THR A 279 -22.60 6.79 -28.47
N VAL A 280 -23.61 7.60 -28.59
CA VAL A 280 -24.30 7.88 -29.88
C VAL A 280 -24.15 9.36 -30.21
N SER A 281 -23.66 9.67 -31.40
CA SER A 281 -23.52 11.03 -31.92
C SER A 281 -24.36 11.19 -33.20
N PRO A 282 -25.70 11.33 -33.11
CA PRO A 282 -26.60 11.25 -34.25
C PRO A 282 -26.47 12.44 -35.21
N MET A 283 -26.00 13.59 -34.70
CA MET A 283 -25.79 14.79 -35.50
C MET A 283 -24.63 15.62 -34.91
N LYS A 284 -24.08 16.55 -35.69
CA LYS A 284 -23.05 17.47 -35.26
C LYS A 284 -23.53 18.30 -34.05
N GLY A 285 -22.74 18.27 -32.95
CA GLY A 285 -23.04 19.00 -31.72
C GLY A 285 -23.94 18.27 -30.72
N LEU A 286 -24.45 17.08 -31.03
CA LEU A 286 -25.20 16.24 -30.09
C LEU A 286 -24.46 14.92 -29.82
N ARG A 287 -24.21 14.64 -28.55
CA ARG A 287 -23.63 13.38 -28.08
C ARG A 287 -24.41 12.89 -26.86
N VAL A 288 -24.81 11.64 -26.88
CA VAL A 288 -25.50 10.97 -25.78
C VAL A 288 -24.70 9.75 -25.39
N SER A 289 -24.39 9.59 -24.10
CA SER A 289 -23.67 8.44 -23.58
C SER A 289 -24.41 7.80 -22.44
N ALA A 290 -24.30 6.48 -22.34
CA ALA A 290 -24.74 5.67 -21.21
C ALA A 290 -23.64 4.66 -20.85
N ASP A 291 -23.33 4.57 -19.57
CA ASP A 291 -22.33 3.66 -19.03
C ASP A 291 -22.99 2.79 -17.94
N TRP A 292 -22.67 1.52 -17.96
CA TRP A 292 -23.13 0.52 -17.01
C TRP A 292 -21.96 -0.33 -16.50
#